data_f80e0c91f29d1860a8be33f58254d477
#
_entry.id   f80e0c91f29d1860a8be33f58254d477
#
_cell.length_a   1.000
_cell.length_b   1.000
_cell.length_c   1.000
_cell.angle_alpha   90.00
_cell.angle_beta   90.00
_cell.angle_gamma   90.00
#
_symmetry.space_group_name_H-M   'P 1'
#
loop_
_entity.id
_entity.type
_entity.pdbx_description
1 polymer ?
#
loop_
_entity_poly.entity_id
_entity_poly.type
_entity_poly.pdbx_seq_one_letter_code
_entity_poly.pdbx_strand_id
1 'polypeptide(L)'
;MIPESARVSAWKCGRFTHNVGICQHIILFTLCVSETQSGQLFITTHNSLIGTRLELKNLLLMHTNGTDKPIMLNDLSDDTAKYFMKAPPASIIEFALAKKALLVEGPSEYMLMEKFYEECAGCSPESDDVHIIDIHGLSFKQYLDIAKLTGCKVAVITDNDKDHQKHCVDKYKDYASDANIEIFYETDDTKRTFEIVLYGDNSALCDILFDSPTLDYMLNNKTEAAYVLLSQTQQVVVPDYIQRAIRWIRK
;
A
#
# COMPACT_ATOMS: atom_id res chain seq x y z
N MET A 1 -19.55 12.25 34.00
CA MET A 1 -18.18 12.60 34.42
C MET A 1 -17.23 12.03 33.39
N ILE A 2 -16.63 12.86 32.55
CA ILE A 2 -15.61 12.44 31.56
C ILE A 2 -14.33 12.16 32.33
N PRO A 3 -13.65 11.03 32.10
CA PRO A 3 -12.36 10.78 32.77
C PRO A 3 -11.35 11.89 32.43
N GLU A 4 -10.59 12.30 33.39
CA GLU A 4 -9.62 13.41 33.33
C GLU A 4 -8.51 13.23 32.27
N SER A 5 -8.36 11.98 31.73
CA SER A 5 -7.43 11.64 30.68
C SER A 5 -7.82 12.11 29.26
N ALA A 6 -9.02 12.68 29.09
CA ALA A 6 -9.54 13.15 27.79
C ALA A 6 -9.44 14.69 27.60
N ARG A 7 -8.78 15.43 28.50
CA ARG A 7 -8.53 16.84 28.30
C ARG A 7 -7.35 17.06 27.33
N VAL A 8 -7.65 17.12 26.08
CA VAL A 8 -6.73 17.71 25.09
C VAL A 8 -6.81 19.22 25.28
N SER A 9 -5.71 19.84 25.70
CA SER A 9 -5.63 21.31 25.85
C SER A 9 -5.90 21.94 24.48
N ALA A 10 -6.89 22.85 24.47
CA ALA A 10 -7.24 23.64 23.29
C ALA A 10 -6.04 24.51 22.89
N TRP A 11 -5.42 24.21 21.79
CA TRP A 11 -4.47 25.11 21.14
C TRP A 11 -5.28 26.23 20.48
N LYS A 12 -4.98 27.48 20.85
CA LYS A 12 -5.59 28.65 20.22
C LYS A 12 -5.25 28.66 18.75
N CYS A 13 -6.27 28.54 17.90
CA CYS A 13 -6.15 28.69 16.46
C CYS A 13 -5.74 30.15 16.16
N GLY A 14 -4.47 30.35 15.84
CA GLY A 14 -3.98 31.60 15.26
C GLY A 14 -4.48 31.73 13.82
N ARG A 15 -4.97 32.89 13.46
CA ARG A 15 -5.42 33.25 12.11
C ARG A 15 -4.21 33.17 11.16
N PHE A 16 -4.13 32.15 10.33
CA PHE A 16 -3.16 32.07 9.25
C PHE A 16 -3.73 32.73 7.99
N THR A 17 -3.27 33.96 7.73
CA THR A 17 -3.32 34.56 6.39
C THR A 17 -1.92 34.45 5.85
N HIS A 18 -1.74 33.71 4.77
CA HIS A 18 -0.89 33.89 3.60
C HIS A 18 -0.22 32.61 3.07
N ASN A 19 -0.40 32.48 1.77
CA ASN A 19 0.36 31.63 0.80
C ASN A 19 0.54 30.16 1.17
N VAL A 20 -0.49 29.42 0.89
CA VAL A 20 -0.42 27.97 0.82
C VAL A 20 0.08 27.60 -0.56
N GLY A 21 1.34 27.22 -0.64
CA GLY A 21 1.75 26.28 -1.69
C GLY A 21 0.82 25.07 -1.60
N ILE A 22 0.32 24.62 -2.71
CA ILE A 22 -0.71 23.58 -2.86
C ILE A 22 -0.28 22.33 -2.09
N CYS A 23 -0.77 22.16 -0.85
CA CYS A 23 -0.70 20.89 -0.15
C CYS A 23 -1.86 20.05 -0.66
N GLN A 24 -1.55 19.04 -1.50
CA GLN A 24 -2.55 18.33 -2.31
C GLN A 24 -3.41 17.33 -1.52
N HIS A 25 -3.18 17.12 -0.22
CA HIS A 25 -3.94 16.15 0.58
C HIS A 25 -4.28 16.71 1.97
N ILE A 26 -5.57 16.99 2.18
CA ILE A 26 -6.09 17.36 3.50
C ILE A 26 -6.95 16.20 4.00
N ILE A 27 -6.55 15.57 5.10
CA ILE A 27 -7.41 14.66 5.86
C ILE A 27 -8.18 15.46 6.88
N LEU A 28 -9.50 15.42 6.82
CA LEU A 28 -10.37 16.02 7.82
C LEU A 28 -10.89 14.92 8.74
N PHE A 29 -10.58 15.01 10.03
CA PHE A 29 -11.13 14.13 11.04
C PHE A 29 -12.27 14.82 11.74
N THR A 30 -13.42 14.18 11.85
CA THR A 30 -14.52 14.63 12.67
C THR A 30 -14.58 13.74 13.91
N LEU A 31 -14.25 14.28 15.04
CA LEU A 31 -14.46 13.62 16.33
C LEU A 31 -15.81 14.08 16.88
N CYS A 32 -16.82 13.20 16.85
CA CYS A 32 -18.03 13.40 17.62
C CYS A 32 -17.74 13.01 19.07
N VAL A 33 -17.46 13.97 19.92
CA VAL A 33 -17.38 13.72 21.37
C VAL A 33 -18.79 13.63 21.90
N SER A 34 -19.13 12.45 22.44
CA SER A 34 -20.46 12.05 22.89
C SER A 34 -20.98 12.85 24.09
N GLU A 35 -22.24 13.11 24.06
CA GLU A 35 -23.31 13.04 25.05
C GLU A 35 -23.52 14.15 26.10
N THR A 36 -22.65 15.11 26.35
CA THR A 36 -23.00 16.09 27.38
C THR A 36 -22.72 17.55 27.06
N GLN A 37 -22.13 17.91 25.95
CA GLN A 37 -22.01 19.30 25.51
C GLN A 37 -22.11 19.41 23.99
N SER A 38 -22.89 20.35 23.52
CA SER A 38 -23.17 20.69 22.13
C SER A 38 -21.95 21.28 21.42
N GLY A 39 -21.01 20.46 21.00
CA GLY A 39 -19.87 20.90 20.20
C GLY A 39 -19.37 19.81 19.27
N GLN A 40 -19.15 20.16 18.00
CA GLN A 40 -18.43 19.33 17.04
C GLN A 40 -16.98 19.78 17.01
N LEU A 41 -16.05 18.81 17.10
CA LEU A 41 -14.63 19.06 16.95
C LEU A 41 -14.18 18.49 15.60
N PHE A 42 -13.65 19.34 14.73
CA PHE A 42 -13.03 18.96 13.48
C PHE A 42 -11.51 19.07 13.62
N ILE A 43 -10.81 18.00 13.29
CA ILE A 43 -9.35 17.97 13.29
C ILE A 43 -8.90 17.71 11.87
N THR A 44 -8.07 18.57 11.30
CA THR A 44 -7.41 18.34 10.03
C THR A 44 -5.97 17.91 10.28
N THR A 45 -5.54 16.84 9.65
CA THR A 45 -4.17 16.35 9.76
C THR A 45 -3.78 15.53 8.52
N HIS A 46 -2.51 15.52 8.22
CA HIS A 46 -1.89 14.60 7.26
C HIS A 46 -1.01 13.55 7.98
N ASN A 47 -1.04 13.55 9.31
CA ASN A 47 -0.23 12.62 10.11
C ASN A 47 -0.97 11.29 10.30
N SER A 48 -0.41 10.23 9.73
CA SER A 48 -0.96 8.87 9.79
C SER A 48 -1.13 8.36 11.22
N LEU A 49 -0.22 8.73 12.13
CA LEU A 49 -0.27 8.31 13.53
C LEU A 49 -1.49 8.90 14.27
N ILE A 50 -1.84 10.15 13.98
CA ILE A 50 -3.04 10.77 14.54
C ILE A 50 -4.28 10.09 13.98
N GLY A 51 -4.29 9.84 12.67
CA GLY A 51 -5.40 9.17 12.00
C GLY A 51 -5.70 7.77 12.56
N THR A 52 -4.69 6.97 12.79
CA THR A 52 -4.87 5.62 13.34
C THR A 52 -5.41 5.62 14.78
N ARG A 53 -5.13 6.68 15.54
CA ARG A 53 -5.62 6.83 16.94
C ARG A 53 -7.04 7.36 17.05
N LEU A 54 -7.57 8.01 16.01
CA LEU A 54 -8.90 8.64 16.02
C LEU A 54 -10.04 7.74 15.54
N GLU A 55 -9.82 6.43 15.41
CA GLU A 55 -10.70 5.44 14.84
C GLU A 55 -11.04 5.69 13.34
N LEU A 56 -10.60 4.79 12.47
CA LEU A 56 -10.74 4.93 11.00
C LEU A 56 -12.16 5.20 10.53
N LYS A 57 -13.18 4.70 11.24
CA LYS A 57 -14.60 4.95 10.92
C LYS A 57 -15.02 6.44 10.97
N ASN A 58 -14.25 7.27 11.68
CA ASN A 58 -14.52 8.70 11.82
C ASN A 58 -13.71 9.54 10.82
N LEU A 59 -12.91 8.89 9.95
CA LEU A 59 -12.13 9.57 8.94
C LEU A 59 -12.99 10.06 7.78
N LEU A 60 -12.85 11.34 7.48
CA LEU A 60 -13.31 11.96 6.25
C LEU A 60 -12.09 12.18 5.37
N LEU A 61 -11.98 11.44 4.28
CA LEU A 61 -10.96 11.68 3.26
C LEU A 61 -11.45 12.80 2.36
N MET A 62 -10.73 13.92 2.40
CA MET A 62 -10.97 15.06 1.54
C MET A 62 -10.08 14.91 0.31
N HIS A 63 -10.68 14.95 -0.85
CA HIS A 63 -10.05 14.79 -2.15
C HIS A 63 -9.67 13.35 -2.48
N THR A 64 -10.48 12.80 -3.32
CA THR A 64 -10.22 11.55 -3.99
C THR A 64 -10.58 11.74 -5.45
N ASN A 65 -9.62 11.57 -6.32
CA ASN A 65 -9.75 11.38 -7.77
C ASN A 65 -10.89 12.14 -8.47
N GLY A 66 -11.00 13.46 -8.22
CA GLY A 66 -11.90 14.35 -8.96
C GLY A 66 -13.36 14.37 -8.49
N THR A 67 -13.68 13.78 -7.35
CA THR A 67 -15.00 13.96 -6.73
C THR A 67 -14.91 15.00 -5.62
N ASP A 68 -15.77 16.03 -5.67
CA ASP A 68 -15.87 17.06 -4.62
C ASP A 68 -16.54 16.54 -3.32
N LYS A 69 -16.81 15.24 -3.25
CA LYS A 69 -17.47 14.65 -2.09
C LYS A 69 -16.45 13.98 -1.19
N PRO A 70 -16.47 14.27 0.12
CA PRO A 70 -15.64 13.55 1.08
C PRO A 70 -16.06 12.08 1.13
N ILE A 71 -15.08 11.18 1.25
CA ILE A 71 -15.30 9.75 1.44
C ILE A 71 -15.17 9.43 2.91
N MET A 72 -16.16 8.71 3.44
CA MET A 72 -16.12 8.20 4.81
C MET A 72 -15.63 6.76 4.77
N LEU A 73 -14.60 6.44 5.55
CA LEU A 73 -14.16 5.05 5.72
C LEU A 73 -15.21 4.20 6.48
N ASN A 74 -16.26 4.84 7.00
CA ASN A 74 -17.43 4.15 7.54
C ASN A 74 -18.27 3.44 6.46
N ASP A 75 -18.07 3.77 5.19
CA ASP A 75 -18.71 3.10 4.06
C ASP A 75 -18.03 1.76 3.69
N LEU A 76 -16.91 1.44 4.36
CA LEU A 76 -16.27 0.12 4.26
C LEU A 76 -17.13 -0.95 4.93
N SER A 77 -17.01 -2.18 4.43
CA SER A 77 -17.63 -3.32 5.09
C SER A 77 -17.18 -3.44 6.56
N ASP A 78 -18.08 -3.91 7.42
CA ASP A 78 -17.78 -4.12 8.85
C ASP A 78 -16.53 -4.96 9.08
N ASP A 79 -16.26 -5.93 8.22
CA ASP A 79 -15.11 -6.82 8.34
C ASP A 79 -13.81 -6.11 7.99
N THR A 80 -13.79 -5.30 6.93
CA THR A 80 -12.65 -4.48 6.55
C THR A 80 -12.36 -3.41 7.60
N ALA A 81 -13.40 -2.71 8.09
CA ALA A 81 -13.26 -1.74 9.16
C ALA A 81 -12.71 -2.36 10.46
N LYS A 82 -13.25 -3.51 10.89
CA LYS A 82 -12.75 -4.25 12.07
C LYS A 82 -11.33 -4.75 11.90
N TYR A 83 -10.95 -5.16 10.71
CA TYR A 83 -9.60 -5.62 10.40
C TYR A 83 -8.57 -4.51 10.67
N PHE A 84 -8.76 -3.33 10.11
CA PHE A 84 -7.86 -2.20 10.31
C PHE A 84 -7.92 -1.60 11.73
N MET A 85 -9.03 -1.75 12.44
CA MET A 85 -9.12 -1.34 13.84
C MET A 85 -8.30 -2.21 14.78
N LYS A 86 -8.11 -3.50 14.46
CA LYS A 86 -7.34 -4.43 15.31
C LYS A 86 -5.83 -4.29 15.15
N ALA A 87 -5.38 -3.97 13.96
CA ALA A 87 -3.97 -3.81 13.64
C ALA A 87 -3.82 -2.75 12.53
N PRO A 88 -3.99 -1.46 12.84
CA PRO A 88 -3.87 -0.43 11.83
C PRO A 88 -2.41 -0.33 11.39
N PRO A 89 -2.03 -0.80 10.19
CA PRO A 89 -0.71 -0.54 9.67
C PRO A 89 -0.57 0.96 9.42
N ALA A 90 0.60 1.52 9.70
CA ALA A 90 0.87 2.94 9.42
C ALA A 90 0.61 3.28 7.94
N SER A 91 0.80 2.28 7.06
CA SER A 91 0.59 2.38 5.62
C SER A 91 -0.88 2.51 5.18
N ILE A 92 -1.86 2.20 6.05
CA ILE A 92 -3.28 2.24 5.63
C ILE A 92 -3.75 3.66 5.27
N ILE A 93 -3.30 4.66 6.02
CA ILE A 93 -3.65 6.06 5.75
C ILE A 93 -2.88 6.56 4.52
N GLU A 94 -1.62 6.18 4.39
CA GLU A 94 -0.85 6.46 3.19
C GLU A 94 -1.56 5.89 1.96
N PHE A 95 -1.98 4.62 2.02
CA PHE A 95 -2.74 3.99 0.95
C PHE A 95 -4.07 4.69 0.66
N ALA A 96 -4.84 5.02 1.71
CA ALA A 96 -6.14 5.68 1.54
C ALA A 96 -6.03 7.06 0.88
N LEU A 97 -4.85 7.68 0.94
CA LEU A 97 -4.56 8.98 0.32
C LEU A 97 -3.87 8.85 -1.04
N ALA A 98 -3.33 7.69 -1.35
CA ALA A 98 -2.62 7.46 -2.59
C ALA A 98 -3.57 7.54 -3.78
N LYS A 99 -3.12 8.14 -4.87
CA LYS A 99 -3.81 8.07 -6.17
C LYS A 99 -3.48 6.78 -6.90
N LYS A 100 -2.23 6.34 -6.75
CA LYS A 100 -1.71 5.12 -7.36
C LYS A 100 -0.89 4.35 -6.32
N ALA A 101 -1.07 3.04 -6.24
CA ALA A 101 -0.32 2.19 -5.33
C ALA A 101 0.09 0.86 -5.98
N LEU A 102 1.34 0.46 -5.72
CA LEU A 102 1.84 -0.89 -5.92
C LEU A 102 1.80 -1.60 -4.57
N LEU A 103 0.99 -2.64 -4.44
CA LEU A 103 0.91 -3.46 -3.24
C LEU A 103 1.75 -4.71 -3.41
N VAL A 104 2.61 -4.99 -2.43
CA VAL A 104 3.47 -6.18 -2.39
C VAL A 104 3.24 -6.98 -1.11
N GLU A 105 3.57 -8.27 -1.11
CA GLU A 105 3.26 -9.16 0.01
C GLU A 105 4.14 -8.96 1.23
N GLY A 106 5.42 -8.64 1.00
CA GLY A 106 6.39 -8.62 2.07
C GLY A 106 7.63 -7.77 1.81
N PRO A 107 8.55 -7.77 2.78
CA PRO A 107 9.71 -6.88 2.77
C PRO A 107 10.71 -7.15 1.65
N SER A 108 10.80 -8.37 1.13
CA SER A 108 11.74 -8.72 0.05
C SER A 108 11.37 -8.02 -1.25
N GLU A 109 10.09 -8.11 -1.63
CA GLU A 109 9.53 -7.41 -2.78
C GLU A 109 9.62 -5.90 -2.59
N TYR A 110 9.24 -5.41 -1.39
CA TYR A 110 9.28 -3.99 -1.06
C TYR A 110 10.67 -3.39 -1.26
N MET A 111 11.72 -4.06 -0.77
CA MET A 111 13.10 -3.59 -0.90
C MET A 111 13.55 -3.42 -2.35
N LEU A 112 13.15 -4.33 -3.23
CA LEU A 112 13.59 -4.32 -4.63
C LEU A 112 12.69 -3.50 -5.53
N MET A 113 11.47 -3.17 -5.09
CA MET A 113 10.45 -2.59 -5.96
C MET A 113 10.80 -1.20 -6.46
N GLU A 114 11.43 -0.35 -5.63
CA GLU A 114 11.88 0.98 -6.06
C GLU A 114 12.92 0.87 -7.19
N LYS A 115 13.95 0.02 -7.00
CA LYS A 115 14.96 -0.25 -8.03
C LYS A 115 14.33 -0.80 -9.33
N PHE A 116 13.42 -1.75 -9.21
CA PHE A 116 12.70 -2.31 -10.36
C PHE A 116 11.84 -1.26 -11.06
N TYR A 117 11.22 -0.36 -10.30
CA TYR A 117 10.46 0.74 -10.86
C TYR A 117 11.36 1.67 -11.66
N GLU A 118 12.47 2.11 -11.08
CA GLU A 118 13.43 2.98 -11.74
C GLU A 118 14.02 2.35 -13.01
N GLU A 119 14.35 1.06 -12.98
CA GLU A 119 14.85 0.34 -14.14
C GLU A 119 13.81 0.25 -15.28
N CYS A 120 12.53 0.07 -14.94
CA CYS A 120 11.45 -0.04 -15.92
C CYS A 120 10.91 1.30 -16.42
N ALA A 121 10.89 2.31 -15.54
CA ALA A 121 10.24 3.59 -15.76
C ALA A 121 11.21 4.70 -16.14
N GLY A 122 12.48 4.60 -15.74
CA GLY A 122 13.49 5.64 -15.89
C GLY A 122 13.32 6.82 -14.93
N CYS A 123 12.45 6.69 -13.93
CA CYS A 123 12.18 7.70 -12.89
C CYS A 123 11.74 7.01 -11.59
N SER A 124 11.80 7.72 -10.46
CA SER A 124 11.35 7.18 -9.18
C SER A 124 9.82 7.02 -9.13
N PRO A 125 9.28 6.10 -8.29
CA PRO A 125 7.85 5.91 -8.10
C PRO A 125 7.12 7.22 -7.72
N GLU A 126 7.73 8.02 -6.83
CA GLU A 126 7.16 9.29 -6.37
C GLU A 126 6.99 10.30 -7.51
N SER A 127 7.86 10.26 -8.53
CA SER A 127 7.76 11.13 -9.71
C SER A 127 6.50 10.87 -10.53
N ASP A 128 5.96 9.65 -10.44
CA ASP A 128 4.71 9.22 -11.09
C ASP A 128 3.50 9.20 -10.13
N ASP A 129 3.64 9.75 -8.90
CA ASP A 129 2.62 9.71 -7.83
C ASP A 129 2.27 8.25 -7.42
N VAL A 130 3.22 7.32 -7.47
CA VAL A 130 3.03 5.91 -7.14
C VAL A 130 3.61 5.62 -5.77
N HIS A 131 2.80 5.07 -4.88
CA HIS A 131 3.21 4.59 -3.56
C HIS A 131 3.45 3.09 -3.60
N ILE A 132 4.61 2.64 -3.13
CA ILE A 132 4.91 1.22 -2.93
C ILE A 132 4.56 0.87 -1.49
N ILE A 133 3.70 -0.13 -1.29
CA ILE A 133 3.18 -0.48 0.03
C ILE A 133 3.32 -1.97 0.28
N ASP A 134 4.09 -2.31 1.32
CA ASP A 134 4.16 -3.66 1.86
C ASP A 134 2.96 -3.90 2.79
N ILE A 135 2.18 -4.94 2.50
CA ILE A 135 1.05 -5.32 3.33
C ILE A 135 1.43 -6.23 4.51
N HIS A 136 2.72 -6.57 4.67
CA HIS A 136 3.24 -7.42 5.75
C HIS A 136 2.50 -8.76 5.90
N GLY A 137 2.25 -9.44 4.79
CA GLY A 137 1.51 -10.71 4.77
C GLY A 137 0.02 -10.60 5.12
N LEU A 138 -0.52 -9.38 5.19
CA LEU A 138 -1.94 -9.14 5.39
C LEU A 138 -2.73 -9.42 4.09
N SER A 139 -4.05 -9.43 4.18
CA SER A 139 -4.87 -9.68 2.99
C SER A 139 -4.97 -8.44 2.10
N PHE A 140 -4.68 -8.59 0.81
CA PHE A 140 -4.90 -7.53 -0.17
C PHE A 140 -6.37 -7.09 -0.26
N LYS A 141 -7.33 -7.98 -0.01
CA LYS A 141 -8.76 -7.68 -0.17
C LYS A 141 -9.20 -6.44 0.60
N GLN A 142 -8.72 -6.25 1.83
CA GLN A 142 -9.06 -5.08 2.62
C GLN A 142 -8.55 -3.77 1.99
N TYR A 143 -7.35 -3.81 1.39
CA TYR A 143 -6.82 -2.68 0.63
C TYR A 143 -7.61 -2.44 -0.66
N LEU A 144 -8.02 -3.51 -1.34
CA LEU A 144 -8.83 -3.40 -2.56
C LEU A 144 -10.23 -2.84 -2.28
N ASP A 145 -10.84 -3.14 -1.13
CA ASP A 145 -12.10 -2.52 -0.70
C ASP A 145 -11.95 -1.00 -0.53
N ILE A 146 -10.82 -0.54 0.04
CA ILE A 146 -10.52 0.89 0.11
C ILE A 146 -10.29 1.47 -1.29
N ALA A 147 -9.57 0.76 -2.16
CA ALA A 147 -9.33 1.21 -3.53
C ALA A 147 -10.64 1.41 -4.32
N LYS A 148 -11.61 0.50 -4.15
CA LYS A 148 -12.96 0.65 -4.74
C LYS A 148 -13.66 1.91 -4.23
N LEU A 149 -13.51 2.20 -2.94
CA LEU A 149 -14.15 3.35 -2.32
C LEU A 149 -13.48 4.67 -2.73
N THR A 150 -12.14 4.70 -2.74
CA THR A 150 -11.35 5.91 -3.00
C THR A 150 -11.10 6.17 -4.49
N GLY A 151 -11.27 5.16 -5.34
CA GLY A 151 -10.86 5.22 -6.74
C GLY A 151 -9.33 5.18 -6.92
N CYS A 152 -8.55 4.83 -5.90
CA CYS A 152 -7.11 4.63 -6.00
C CYS A 152 -6.81 3.59 -7.06
N LYS A 153 -5.87 3.88 -7.95
CA LYS A 153 -5.40 2.91 -8.94
C LYS A 153 -4.39 1.97 -8.32
N VAL A 154 -4.68 0.67 -8.32
CA VAL A 154 -3.91 -0.33 -7.56
C VAL A 154 -3.43 -1.46 -8.45
N ALA A 155 -2.13 -1.67 -8.48
CA ALA A 155 -1.52 -2.89 -8.98
C ALA A 155 -1.09 -3.77 -7.80
N VAL A 156 -1.65 -4.96 -7.70
CA VAL A 156 -1.25 -5.97 -6.71
C VAL A 156 -0.21 -6.88 -7.34
N ILE A 157 0.91 -7.08 -6.66
CA ILE A 157 1.96 -8.04 -7.01
C ILE A 157 1.89 -9.16 -5.98
N THR A 158 1.57 -10.39 -6.43
CA THR A 158 1.29 -11.53 -5.53
C THR A 158 1.89 -12.82 -6.07
N ASP A 159 2.25 -13.71 -5.18
CA ASP A 159 2.69 -15.07 -5.49
C ASP A 159 1.52 -15.92 -6.00
N ASN A 160 1.81 -16.90 -6.85
CA ASN A 160 0.79 -17.82 -7.36
C ASN A 160 0.53 -19.05 -6.48
N ASP A 161 1.38 -19.30 -5.48
CA ASP A 161 1.23 -20.38 -4.49
C ASP A 161 0.97 -21.77 -5.12
N LYS A 162 1.56 -22.05 -6.29
CA LYS A 162 1.41 -23.30 -7.12
C LYS A 162 0.07 -23.45 -7.85
N ASP A 163 -0.82 -22.48 -7.78
CA ASP A 163 -2.12 -22.52 -8.47
C ASP A 163 -2.61 -21.08 -8.68
N HIS A 164 -2.11 -20.46 -9.77
CA HIS A 164 -2.46 -19.07 -10.09
C HIS A 164 -3.97 -18.89 -10.30
N GLN A 165 -4.65 -19.91 -10.86
CA GLN A 165 -6.10 -19.82 -11.07
C GLN A 165 -6.83 -19.61 -9.74
N LYS A 166 -6.50 -20.40 -8.73
CA LYS A 166 -7.13 -20.35 -7.42
C LYS A 166 -6.68 -19.12 -6.61
N HIS A 167 -5.36 -18.88 -6.56
CA HIS A 167 -4.78 -17.91 -5.63
C HIS A 167 -4.73 -16.47 -6.18
N CYS A 168 -4.74 -16.31 -7.52
CA CYS A 168 -4.69 -14.99 -8.14
C CYS A 168 -5.97 -14.62 -8.89
N VAL A 169 -6.59 -15.55 -9.64
CA VAL A 169 -7.79 -15.26 -10.43
C VAL A 169 -9.06 -15.37 -9.58
N ASP A 170 -9.33 -16.57 -9.06
CA ASP A 170 -10.59 -16.84 -8.34
C ASP A 170 -10.66 -16.07 -7.02
N LYS A 171 -9.53 -15.93 -6.33
CA LYS A 171 -9.42 -15.18 -5.06
C LYS A 171 -9.85 -13.72 -5.21
N TYR A 172 -9.53 -13.09 -6.36
CA TYR A 172 -9.75 -11.66 -6.59
C TYR A 172 -10.83 -11.37 -7.65
N LYS A 173 -11.64 -12.37 -8.04
CA LYS A 173 -12.68 -12.24 -9.06
C LYS A 173 -13.67 -11.09 -8.83
N ASP A 174 -13.93 -10.75 -7.56
CA ASP A 174 -14.85 -9.69 -7.17
C ASP A 174 -14.33 -8.27 -7.48
N TYR A 175 -13.04 -8.17 -7.84
CA TYR A 175 -12.36 -6.93 -8.23
C TYR A 175 -12.04 -6.88 -9.72
N ALA A 176 -12.24 -7.96 -10.47
CA ALA A 176 -11.85 -8.08 -11.88
C ALA A 176 -12.60 -7.10 -12.82
N SER A 177 -13.75 -6.56 -12.39
CA SER A 177 -14.50 -5.54 -13.14
C SER A 177 -14.09 -4.10 -12.84
N ASP A 178 -13.25 -3.88 -11.82
CA ASP A 178 -12.84 -2.55 -11.38
C ASP A 178 -11.64 -2.08 -12.21
N ALA A 179 -11.85 -1.10 -13.09
CA ALA A 179 -10.83 -0.62 -14.04
C ALA A 179 -9.57 -0.01 -13.35
N ASN A 180 -9.69 0.33 -12.07
CA ASN A 180 -8.60 0.88 -11.26
C ASN A 180 -7.85 -0.19 -10.46
N ILE A 181 -8.19 -1.47 -10.60
CA ILE A 181 -7.56 -2.59 -9.86
C ILE A 181 -7.07 -3.65 -10.85
N GLU A 182 -5.81 -4.07 -10.71
CA GLU A 182 -5.24 -5.16 -11.51
C GLU A 182 -4.31 -6.01 -10.65
N ILE A 183 -4.35 -7.34 -10.88
CA ILE A 183 -3.55 -8.31 -10.13
C ILE A 183 -2.49 -8.89 -11.05
N PHE A 184 -1.24 -8.80 -10.63
CA PHE A 184 -0.07 -9.26 -11.38
C PHE A 184 0.61 -10.41 -10.67
N TYR A 185 0.86 -11.48 -11.38
CA TYR A 185 1.44 -12.71 -10.86
C TYR A 185 2.15 -13.48 -11.99
N GLU A 186 2.99 -14.43 -11.59
CA GLU A 186 3.58 -15.42 -12.51
C GLU A 186 2.57 -16.51 -12.85
N THR A 187 2.42 -16.83 -14.12
CA THR A 187 1.46 -17.83 -14.61
C THR A 187 2.00 -19.25 -14.63
N ASP A 188 3.32 -19.41 -14.52
CA ASP A 188 3.96 -20.71 -14.36
C ASP A 188 3.88 -21.16 -12.90
N ASP A 189 3.02 -22.12 -12.61
CA ASP A 189 2.79 -22.64 -11.25
C ASP A 189 4.01 -23.33 -10.64
N THR A 190 5.04 -23.64 -11.41
CA THR A 190 6.32 -24.14 -10.88
C THR A 190 7.14 -23.03 -10.25
N LYS A 191 6.95 -21.79 -10.68
CA LYS A 191 7.57 -20.58 -10.17
C LYS A 191 6.69 -19.92 -9.10
N ARG A 192 6.45 -20.62 -8.02
CA ARG A 192 5.39 -20.35 -7.04
C ARG A 192 5.59 -19.11 -6.15
N THR A 193 6.81 -18.59 -6.03
CA THR A 193 7.15 -17.44 -5.18
C THR A 193 8.06 -16.46 -5.91
N PHE A 194 8.06 -15.22 -5.42
CA PHE A 194 8.91 -14.15 -5.93
C PHE A 194 10.37 -14.56 -6.05
N GLU A 195 10.95 -15.22 -5.01
CA GLU A 195 12.35 -15.59 -5.00
C GLU A 195 12.68 -16.63 -6.07
N ILE A 196 11.75 -17.55 -6.37
CA ILE A 196 11.95 -18.56 -7.41
C ILE A 196 11.99 -17.91 -8.79
N VAL A 197 11.07 -16.96 -9.06
CA VAL A 197 11.07 -16.19 -10.31
C VAL A 197 12.35 -15.38 -10.42
N LEU A 198 12.68 -14.62 -9.37
CA LEU A 198 13.86 -13.76 -9.32
C LEU A 198 15.16 -14.54 -9.56
N TYR A 199 15.32 -15.70 -8.91
CA TYR A 199 16.45 -16.59 -9.16
C TYR A 199 16.46 -17.11 -10.60
N GLY A 200 15.31 -17.56 -11.12
CA GLY A 200 15.22 -18.08 -12.48
C GLY A 200 15.68 -17.09 -13.55
N ASP A 201 15.32 -15.83 -13.36
CA ASP A 201 15.66 -14.73 -14.28
C ASP A 201 17.10 -14.20 -14.09
N ASN A 202 17.72 -14.45 -12.90
CA ASN A 202 19.00 -13.90 -12.49
C ASN A 202 20.00 -14.97 -12.03
N SER A 203 19.88 -16.24 -12.43
CA SER A 203 20.63 -17.36 -11.86
C SER A 203 22.14 -17.15 -11.89
N ALA A 204 22.70 -16.66 -13.01
CA ALA A 204 24.12 -16.42 -13.14
C ALA A 204 24.67 -15.39 -12.14
N LEU A 205 23.90 -14.35 -11.85
CA LEU A 205 24.25 -13.34 -10.84
C LEU A 205 24.09 -13.91 -9.43
N CYS A 206 22.98 -14.57 -9.15
CA CYS A 206 22.69 -15.13 -7.84
C CYS A 206 23.70 -16.21 -7.44
N ASP A 207 24.13 -17.07 -8.37
CA ASP A 207 25.13 -18.11 -8.11
C ASP A 207 26.54 -17.56 -7.78
N ILE A 208 26.80 -16.31 -8.14
CA ILE A 208 28.03 -15.60 -7.73
C ILE A 208 27.90 -14.99 -6.33
N LEU A 209 26.68 -14.54 -5.99
CA LEU A 209 26.46 -13.76 -4.78
C LEU A 209 26.14 -14.59 -3.55
N PHE A 210 25.56 -15.79 -3.74
CA PHE A 210 25.05 -16.60 -2.63
C PHE A 210 25.65 -17.98 -2.57
N ASP A 211 25.66 -18.55 -1.37
CA ASP A 211 26.13 -19.91 -1.14
C ASP A 211 25.25 -20.96 -1.82
N SER A 212 25.89 -22.01 -2.32
CA SER A 212 25.18 -23.14 -2.94
C SER A 212 24.62 -24.10 -1.86
N PRO A 213 23.39 -24.60 -2.02
CA PRO A 213 22.47 -24.39 -3.17
C PRO A 213 21.78 -22.99 -3.11
N THR A 214 22.04 -22.19 -4.13
CA THR A 214 21.68 -20.76 -4.20
C THR A 214 20.20 -20.49 -3.95
N LEU A 215 19.32 -21.24 -4.62
CA LEU A 215 17.88 -21.07 -4.47
C LEU A 215 17.43 -21.37 -3.04
N ASP A 216 17.96 -22.42 -2.41
CA ASP A 216 17.63 -22.78 -1.03
C ASP A 216 18.09 -21.68 -0.07
N TYR A 217 19.26 -21.08 -0.32
CA TYR A 217 19.72 -19.92 0.45
C TYR A 217 18.74 -18.75 0.33
N MET A 218 18.36 -18.37 -0.88
CA MET A 218 17.42 -17.26 -1.13
C MET A 218 16.06 -17.51 -0.48
N LEU A 219 15.52 -18.72 -0.54
CA LEU A 219 14.23 -19.08 0.07
C LEU A 219 14.26 -19.02 1.61
N ASN A 220 15.40 -19.36 2.21
CA ASN A 220 15.57 -19.34 3.67
C ASN A 220 15.98 -17.97 4.22
N ASN A 221 16.54 -17.10 3.38
CA ASN A 221 17.10 -15.78 3.75
C ASN A 221 16.54 -14.67 2.85
N LYS A 222 15.23 -14.66 2.63
CA LYS A 222 14.54 -13.82 1.64
C LYS A 222 14.94 -12.35 1.69
N THR A 223 14.82 -11.72 2.86
CA THR A 223 15.09 -10.29 3.06
C THR A 223 16.60 -9.98 2.88
N GLU A 224 17.48 -10.86 3.34
CA GLU A 224 18.91 -10.70 3.16
C GLU A 224 19.31 -10.82 1.68
N ALA A 225 18.76 -11.80 0.98
CA ALA A 225 18.98 -11.97 -0.45
C ALA A 225 18.49 -10.73 -1.25
N ALA A 226 17.32 -10.20 -0.91
CA ALA A 226 16.82 -8.97 -1.50
C ALA A 226 17.76 -7.78 -1.23
N TYR A 227 18.25 -7.62 -0.02
CA TYR A 227 19.19 -6.56 0.34
C TYR A 227 20.53 -6.67 -0.42
N VAL A 228 21.08 -7.88 -0.55
CA VAL A 228 22.31 -8.12 -1.31
C VAL A 228 22.10 -7.76 -2.79
N LEU A 229 20.97 -8.17 -3.40
CA LEU A 229 20.63 -7.84 -4.79
C LEU A 229 20.39 -6.33 -4.98
N LEU A 230 19.74 -5.67 -4.02
CA LEU A 230 19.55 -4.22 -4.04
C LEU A 230 20.89 -3.47 -4.11
N SER A 231 21.89 -3.96 -3.37
CA SER A 231 23.21 -3.34 -3.24
C SER A 231 24.12 -3.55 -4.47
N GLN A 232 23.69 -4.38 -5.44
CA GLN A 232 24.51 -4.65 -6.63
C GLN A 232 24.48 -3.49 -7.61
N THR A 233 25.64 -3.20 -8.21
CA THR A 233 25.75 -2.27 -9.35
C THR A 233 25.38 -2.93 -10.68
N GLN A 234 25.38 -4.25 -10.73
CA GLN A 234 24.92 -5.00 -11.89
C GLN A 234 23.41 -4.93 -12.01
N GLN A 235 22.93 -4.89 -13.23
CA GLN A 235 21.50 -4.89 -13.50
C GLN A 235 20.88 -6.21 -13.06
N VAL A 236 19.83 -6.12 -12.26
CA VAL A 236 18.98 -7.24 -11.87
C VAL A 236 17.81 -7.32 -12.84
N VAL A 237 17.64 -8.45 -13.52
CA VAL A 237 16.52 -8.63 -14.45
C VAL A 237 15.21 -8.59 -13.68
N VAL A 238 14.35 -7.64 -14.04
CA VAL A 238 13.03 -7.48 -13.42
C VAL A 238 12.07 -8.55 -13.95
N PRO A 239 11.41 -9.36 -13.11
CA PRO A 239 10.42 -10.34 -13.54
C PRO A 239 9.30 -9.73 -14.41
N ASP A 240 8.87 -10.45 -15.45
CA ASP A 240 7.91 -9.90 -16.44
C ASP A 240 6.59 -9.44 -15.84
N TYR A 241 6.03 -10.19 -14.88
CA TYR A 241 4.78 -9.79 -14.24
C TYR A 241 4.91 -8.48 -13.44
N ILE A 242 6.08 -8.21 -12.86
CA ILE A 242 6.40 -6.94 -12.19
C ILE A 242 6.54 -5.81 -13.22
N GLN A 243 7.25 -6.07 -14.35
CA GLN A 243 7.33 -5.09 -15.42
C GLN A 243 5.94 -4.72 -15.98
N ARG A 244 5.03 -5.70 -16.09
CA ARG A 244 3.64 -5.47 -16.51
C ARG A 244 2.91 -4.60 -15.50
N ALA A 245 3.07 -4.85 -14.20
CA ALA A 245 2.48 -4.06 -13.12
C ALA A 245 2.94 -2.59 -13.18
N ILE A 246 4.24 -2.36 -13.31
CA ILE A 246 4.83 -1.02 -13.41
C ILE A 246 4.32 -0.28 -14.65
N ARG A 247 4.28 -0.93 -15.81
CA ARG A 247 3.73 -0.32 -17.03
C ARG A 247 2.24 0.02 -16.91
N TRP A 248 1.47 -0.80 -16.21
CA TRP A 248 0.04 -0.60 -16.04
C TRP A 248 -0.27 0.55 -15.07
N ILE A 249 0.43 0.62 -13.95
CA ILE A 249 0.18 1.65 -12.93
C ILE A 249 0.52 3.06 -13.43
N ARG A 250 1.46 3.18 -14.36
CA ARG A 250 1.90 4.46 -14.96
C ARG A 250 0.90 5.05 -15.95
N LYS A 251 0.09 4.24 -16.60
CA LYS A 251 -0.95 4.71 -17.54
C LYS A 251 -2.05 5.45 -16.80
#